data_09151e316051a288befd787859e19939
#
_entry.id   09151e316051a288befd787859e19939
#
_cell.length_a   1.000
_cell.length_b   1.000
_cell.length_c   1.000
_cell.angle_alpha   90.00
_cell.angle_beta   90.00
_cell.angle_gamma   90.00
#
_symmetry.space_group_name_H-M   'P 1'
#
loop_
_entity.id
_entity.type
_entity.pdbx_description
1 polymer ?
#
loop_
_entity_poly.entity_id
_entity_poly.type
_entity_poly.pdbx_seq_one_letter_code
_entity_poly.pdbx_strand_id
1 'polypeptide(L)'
;PFVEIDCDNIALKTPHLDCNNKNAIPLFELEAASCGMPAGFEIAIEANKCDRYIIPDLAGCDFTMRTRGRSMINRKYPERSIPERSIVGCRIWKSRSHVRWGEVYALATPDGVVIKKVMPSEKEGYIKCVSFNEEEGFIPYDLPASEIQDWAIVVGVVNVMNWV
;
A
#
# COMPACT_ATOMS: atom_id res chain seq x y z
N PRO A 1 17.12 -43.95 -7.05
CA PRO A 1 15.71 -44.17 -7.26
C PRO A 1 15.04 -42.82 -7.45
N PHE A 2 14.45 -42.58 -8.62
CA PHE A 2 13.61 -41.41 -8.86
C PHE A 2 12.28 -41.71 -8.20
N VAL A 3 11.79 -40.76 -7.38
CA VAL A 3 10.41 -40.79 -6.86
C VAL A 3 9.54 -40.23 -7.97
N GLU A 4 8.74 -41.07 -8.61
CA GLU A 4 7.66 -40.61 -9.47
C GLU A 4 6.64 -39.84 -8.60
N ILE A 5 6.50 -38.55 -8.85
CA ILE A 5 5.46 -37.72 -8.25
C ILE A 5 4.23 -37.88 -9.13
N ASP A 6 3.24 -38.61 -8.64
CA ASP A 6 1.94 -38.74 -9.29
C ASP A 6 1.21 -37.38 -9.25
N CYS A 7 1.23 -36.68 -10.38
CA CYS A 7 0.63 -35.34 -10.51
C CYS A 7 -0.90 -35.36 -10.53
N ASP A 8 -1.53 -36.52 -10.69
CA ASP A 8 -2.99 -36.62 -10.85
C ASP A 8 -3.76 -36.60 -9.51
N ASN A 9 -3.05 -36.64 -8.39
CA ASN A 9 -3.68 -36.69 -7.05
C ASN A 9 -3.37 -35.48 -6.16
N ILE A 10 -2.82 -34.42 -6.71
CA ILE A 10 -2.74 -33.13 -6.00
C ILE A 10 -4.07 -32.41 -6.21
N ALA A 11 -5.10 -32.83 -5.49
CA ALA A 11 -6.20 -31.94 -5.20
C ALA A 11 -5.60 -30.74 -4.48
N LEU A 12 -5.36 -29.65 -5.20
CA LEU A 12 -5.09 -28.33 -4.61
C LEU A 12 -6.33 -28.00 -3.77
N LYS A 13 -6.31 -28.47 -2.52
CA LYS A 13 -7.13 -27.85 -1.49
C LYS A 13 -6.65 -26.42 -1.45
N THR A 14 -7.35 -25.52 -2.15
CA THR A 14 -7.27 -24.09 -1.85
C THR A 14 -7.36 -24.01 -0.33
N PRO A 15 -6.33 -23.50 0.36
CA PRO A 15 -6.45 -23.32 1.79
C PRO A 15 -7.63 -22.37 1.96
N HIS A 16 -8.74 -22.86 2.54
CA HIS A 16 -9.74 -21.99 3.09
C HIS A 16 -9.01 -21.18 4.15
N LEU A 17 -8.58 -19.97 3.78
CA LEU A 17 -8.10 -18.99 4.74
C LEU A 17 -9.27 -18.78 5.70
N ASP A 18 -9.08 -19.23 6.93
CA ASP A 18 -9.97 -18.90 8.03
C ASP A 18 -10.04 -17.38 8.08
N CYS A 19 -11.17 -16.81 7.65
CA CYS A 19 -11.40 -15.37 7.68
C CYS A 19 -11.23 -14.77 9.09
N ASN A 20 -11.19 -15.64 10.10
CA ASN A 20 -10.98 -15.33 11.51
C ASN A 20 -9.49 -15.37 11.96
N ASN A 21 -8.55 -15.69 11.05
CA ASN A 21 -7.15 -15.67 11.42
C ASN A 21 -6.71 -14.20 11.66
N LYS A 22 -6.35 -13.87 12.90
CA LYS A 22 -5.90 -12.53 13.31
C LYS A 22 -4.68 -12.03 12.53
N ASN A 23 -3.95 -12.92 11.88
CA ASN A 23 -2.78 -12.60 11.07
C ASN A 23 -3.13 -12.39 9.58
N ALA A 24 -4.37 -12.60 9.18
CA ALA A 24 -4.80 -12.38 7.81
C ALA A 24 -5.11 -10.89 7.59
N ILE A 25 -4.35 -10.28 6.69
CA ILE A 25 -4.39 -8.85 6.38
C ILE A 25 -5.24 -8.63 5.12
N PRO A 26 -6.20 -7.68 5.12
CA PRO A 26 -6.97 -7.38 3.92
C PRO A 26 -6.09 -6.77 2.83
N LEU A 27 -6.25 -7.23 1.59
CA LEU A 27 -5.66 -6.63 0.40
C LEU A 27 -6.70 -5.71 -0.26
N PHE A 28 -6.44 -4.42 -0.20
CA PHE A 28 -7.28 -3.40 -0.81
C PHE A 28 -6.80 -3.12 -2.24
N GLU A 29 -7.68 -3.27 -3.22
CA GLU A 29 -7.39 -2.98 -4.62
C GLU A 29 -7.74 -1.52 -4.94
N LEU A 30 -6.81 -0.79 -5.56
CA LEU A 30 -6.97 0.64 -5.88
C LEU A 30 -8.13 0.94 -6.83
N GLU A 31 -8.62 -0.05 -7.57
CA GLU A 31 -9.80 0.11 -8.44
C GLU A 31 -11.05 0.42 -7.64
N ALA A 32 -11.15 -0.12 -6.45
CA ALA A 32 -12.23 0.22 -5.52
C ALA A 32 -12.13 1.66 -4.97
N ALA A 33 -10.94 2.27 -5.03
CA ALA A 33 -10.68 3.64 -4.58
C ALA A 33 -10.85 4.71 -5.67
N SER A 34 -11.12 4.31 -6.92
CA SER A 34 -11.22 5.24 -8.07
C SER A 34 -12.39 6.23 -7.96
N CYS A 35 -13.34 5.96 -7.08
CA CYS A 35 -14.49 6.84 -6.81
C CYS A 35 -14.28 7.77 -5.61
N GLY A 36 -13.03 7.91 -5.12
CA GLY A 36 -12.72 8.60 -3.87
C GLY A 36 -12.94 7.69 -2.65
N MET A 37 -12.43 8.12 -1.51
CA MET A 37 -12.58 7.40 -0.23
C MET A 37 -13.29 8.30 0.79
N PRO A 38 -14.61 8.43 0.69
CA PRO A 38 -15.34 9.45 1.46
C PRO A 38 -15.29 9.25 2.99
N ALA A 39 -14.82 8.10 3.47
CA ALA A 39 -14.91 7.74 4.87
C ALA A 39 -13.64 7.11 5.49
N GLY A 40 -12.51 7.15 4.77
CA GLY A 40 -11.23 6.59 5.24
C GLY A 40 -11.04 5.11 4.93
N PHE A 41 -9.84 4.60 5.27
CA PHE A 41 -9.41 3.25 4.92
C PHE A 41 -10.22 2.15 5.60
N GLU A 42 -10.52 2.27 6.89
CA GLU A 42 -11.26 1.24 7.63
C GLU A 42 -12.62 0.95 6.98
N ILE A 43 -13.39 2.00 6.70
CA ILE A 43 -14.72 1.87 6.10
C ILE A 43 -14.65 1.35 4.66
N ALA A 44 -13.66 1.81 3.89
CA ALA A 44 -13.48 1.36 2.52
C ALA A 44 -13.12 -0.14 2.45
N ILE A 45 -12.27 -0.62 3.35
CA ILE A 45 -11.89 -2.03 3.44
C ILE A 45 -13.09 -2.91 3.80
N GLU A 46 -13.90 -2.49 4.77
CA GLU A 46 -15.12 -3.20 5.17
C GLU A 46 -16.16 -3.24 4.05
N ALA A 47 -16.39 -2.10 3.39
CA ALA A 47 -17.36 -1.98 2.30
C ALA A 47 -17.00 -2.86 1.09
N ASN A 48 -15.72 -3.00 0.77
CA ASN A 48 -15.26 -3.74 -0.40
C ASN A 48 -15.04 -5.24 -0.15
N LYS A 49 -15.28 -5.75 1.07
CA LYS A 49 -15.11 -7.17 1.43
C LYS A 49 -13.78 -7.74 0.91
N CYS A 50 -12.69 -7.03 1.19
CA CYS A 50 -11.37 -7.37 0.68
C CYS A 50 -10.95 -8.79 1.02
N ASP A 51 -10.34 -9.47 0.05
CA ASP A 51 -9.66 -10.74 0.30
C ASP A 51 -8.56 -10.55 1.33
N ARG A 52 -8.33 -11.58 2.15
CA ARG A 52 -7.33 -11.53 3.22
C ARG A 52 -6.22 -12.53 2.96
N TYR A 53 -4.98 -12.12 3.23
CA TYR A 53 -3.78 -12.91 3.01
C TYR A 53 -2.89 -12.88 4.24
N ILE A 54 -2.17 -13.96 4.48
CA ILE A 54 -1.13 -14.04 5.50
C ILE A 54 0.20 -13.74 4.81
N ILE A 55 0.79 -12.61 5.14
CA ILE A 55 2.11 -12.21 4.69
C ILE A 55 2.98 -12.06 5.93
N PRO A 56 3.86 -13.03 6.24
CA PRO A 56 4.60 -13.08 7.51
C PRO A 56 5.36 -11.80 7.83
N ASP A 57 6.02 -11.22 6.81
CA ASP A 57 6.86 -10.01 6.98
C ASP A 57 6.04 -8.72 7.13
N LEU A 58 4.72 -8.78 6.89
CA LEU A 58 3.79 -7.66 7.07
C LEU A 58 2.86 -7.86 8.27
N ALA A 59 3.17 -8.79 9.15
CA ALA A 59 2.39 -9.00 10.37
C ALA A 59 2.27 -7.70 11.17
N GLY A 60 1.05 -7.33 11.56
CA GLY A 60 0.75 -6.07 12.27
C GLY A 60 0.49 -4.86 11.38
N CYS A 61 0.39 -5.04 10.06
CA CYS A 61 -0.27 -4.07 9.19
C CYS A 61 -1.78 -4.11 9.39
N ASP A 62 -2.44 -2.96 9.24
CA ASP A 62 -3.89 -2.89 9.27
C ASP A 62 -4.48 -3.35 7.94
N PHE A 63 -3.81 -3.04 6.83
CA PHE A 63 -4.17 -3.49 5.49
C PHE A 63 -2.96 -3.51 4.56
N THR A 64 -3.14 -4.15 3.41
CA THR A 64 -2.20 -4.08 2.29
C THR A 64 -2.90 -3.51 1.06
N MET A 65 -2.14 -2.93 0.15
CA MET A 65 -2.68 -2.47 -1.13
C MET A 65 -1.69 -2.69 -2.27
N ARG A 66 -2.23 -2.91 -3.47
CA ARG A 66 -1.41 -3.04 -4.68
C ARG A 66 -1.13 -1.67 -5.26
N THR A 67 0.13 -1.41 -5.56
CA THR A 67 0.57 -0.12 -6.11
C THR A 67 0.33 -0.02 -7.61
N ARG A 68 0.11 1.21 -8.08
CA ARG A 68 0.06 1.57 -9.49
C ARG A 68 1.00 2.72 -9.79
N GLY A 69 1.48 2.73 -11.02
CA GLY A 69 2.33 3.78 -11.54
C GLY A 69 3.77 3.68 -11.05
N ARG A 70 4.58 4.62 -11.52
CA ARG A 70 6.04 4.57 -11.43
C ARG A 70 6.63 5.65 -10.53
N SER A 71 5.81 6.48 -9.90
CA SER A 71 6.27 7.65 -9.14
C SER A 71 7.14 7.29 -7.93
N MET A 72 7.00 6.08 -7.40
CA MET A 72 7.73 5.62 -6.21
C MET A 72 8.84 4.62 -6.53
N ILE A 73 9.24 4.50 -7.81
CA ILE A 73 10.45 3.77 -8.21
C ILE A 73 11.67 4.59 -7.78
N ASN A 74 12.54 3.98 -6.99
CA ASN A 74 13.78 4.61 -6.53
C ASN A 74 14.97 3.97 -7.24
N ARG A 75 15.53 4.65 -8.22
CA ARG A 75 16.69 4.16 -8.98
C ARG A 75 18.01 4.35 -8.21
N LYS A 76 18.07 5.36 -7.36
CA LYS A 76 19.25 5.66 -6.56
C LYS A 76 19.41 4.69 -5.39
N TYR A 77 18.29 4.29 -4.78
CA TYR A 77 18.26 3.34 -3.65
C TYR A 77 17.23 2.25 -3.95
N PRO A 78 17.58 1.22 -4.74
CA PRO A 78 16.65 0.17 -5.17
C PRO A 78 15.98 -0.57 -4.01
N GLU A 79 16.67 -0.69 -2.86
CA GLU A 79 16.15 -1.30 -1.63
C GLU A 79 15.00 -0.50 -0.98
N ARG A 80 14.84 0.76 -1.38
CA ARG A 80 13.74 1.65 -0.96
C ARG A 80 12.78 1.96 -2.09
N SER A 81 12.77 1.15 -3.12
CA SER A 81 11.90 1.31 -4.28
C SER A 81 10.55 0.66 -4.03
N ILE A 82 9.50 1.30 -4.55
CA ILE A 82 8.16 0.73 -4.62
C ILE A 82 7.79 0.62 -6.10
N PRO A 83 8.12 -0.49 -6.76
CA PRO A 83 7.76 -0.71 -8.15
C PRO A 83 6.25 -0.80 -8.35
N GLU A 84 5.81 -0.61 -9.59
CA GLU A 84 4.43 -0.84 -9.97
C GLU A 84 4.01 -2.29 -9.68
N ARG A 85 2.78 -2.49 -9.25
CA ARG A 85 2.19 -3.78 -8.86
C ARG A 85 2.79 -4.44 -7.61
N SER A 86 3.66 -3.74 -6.87
CA SER A 86 4.08 -4.17 -5.54
C SER A 86 2.90 -4.17 -4.57
N ILE A 87 3.01 -4.97 -3.52
CA ILE A 87 2.07 -4.94 -2.39
C ILE A 87 2.74 -4.15 -1.27
N VAL A 88 2.13 -3.05 -0.84
CA VAL A 88 2.57 -2.27 0.31
C VAL A 88 1.74 -2.62 1.53
N GLY A 89 2.42 -2.85 2.65
CA GLY A 89 1.78 -3.01 3.95
C GLY A 89 1.64 -1.66 4.64
N CYS A 90 0.43 -1.36 5.09
CA CYS A 90 0.07 -0.06 5.64
C CYS A 90 -0.45 -0.20 7.07
N ARG A 91 -0.14 0.80 7.89
CA ARG A 91 -0.72 0.98 9.22
C ARG A 91 -1.44 2.33 9.26
N ILE A 92 -2.70 2.34 9.67
CA ILE A 92 -3.52 3.54 9.75
C ILE A 92 -2.91 4.49 10.77
N TRP A 93 -2.68 5.74 10.33
CA TRP A 93 -2.04 6.77 11.14
C TRP A 93 -3.08 7.70 11.76
N LYS A 94 -3.42 7.46 13.01
CA LYS A 94 -4.50 8.18 13.70
C LYS A 94 -4.06 9.55 14.25
N SER A 95 -2.76 9.73 14.49
CA SER A 95 -2.24 10.97 15.10
C SER A 95 -1.87 12.01 14.05
N ARG A 96 -2.79 12.89 13.70
CA ARG A 96 -2.55 13.97 12.74
C ARG A 96 -1.65 15.09 13.28
N SER A 97 -1.54 15.21 14.60
CA SER A 97 -0.67 16.19 15.25
C SER A 97 0.82 15.80 15.23
N HIS A 98 1.13 14.56 14.90
CA HIS A 98 2.48 14.04 14.91
C HIS A 98 2.78 13.27 13.63
N VAL A 99 3.09 13.99 12.56
CA VAL A 99 3.50 13.40 11.27
C VAL A 99 4.98 13.01 11.34
N ARG A 100 5.31 11.80 10.91
CA ARG A 100 6.69 11.38 10.72
C ARG A 100 7.16 11.86 9.36
N TRP A 101 7.88 12.96 9.35
CA TRP A 101 8.43 13.53 8.13
C TRP A 101 9.51 12.64 7.52
N GLY A 102 9.51 12.56 6.21
CA GLY A 102 10.46 11.71 5.46
C GLY A 102 10.00 10.26 5.26
N GLU A 103 8.91 9.86 5.87
CA GLU A 103 8.34 8.53 5.69
C GLU A 103 7.35 8.50 4.51
N VAL A 104 7.06 7.28 4.04
CA VAL A 104 6.10 7.05 2.95
C VAL A 104 4.72 6.80 3.53
N TYR A 105 3.74 7.51 3.00
CA TYR A 105 2.34 7.37 3.38
C TYR A 105 1.48 7.04 2.17
N ALA A 106 0.44 6.26 2.41
CA ALA A 106 -0.75 6.20 1.59
C ALA A 106 -1.73 7.24 2.13
N LEU A 107 -2.12 8.19 1.28
CA LEU A 107 -2.99 9.30 1.61
C LEU A 107 -4.30 9.14 0.85
N ALA A 108 -5.41 9.04 1.57
CA ALA A 108 -6.73 9.02 0.99
C ALA A 108 -7.16 10.45 0.67
N THR A 109 -7.38 10.75 -0.60
CA THR A 109 -7.83 12.05 -1.09
C THR A 109 -9.17 11.92 -1.82
N PRO A 110 -9.89 13.01 -2.10
CA PRO A 110 -11.11 12.96 -2.92
C PRO A 110 -10.92 12.32 -4.29
N ASP A 111 -9.71 12.43 -4.87
CA ASP A 111 -9.37 11.89 -6.18
C ASP A 111 -8.83 10.44 -6.13
N GLY A 112 -8.78 9.85 -4.95
CA GLY A 112 -8.28 8.49 -4.73
C GLY A 112 -7.10 8.43 -3.76
N VAL A 113 -6.38 7.30 -3.77
CA VAL A 113 -5.23 7.09 -2.89
C VAL A 113 -3.93 7.38 -3.62
N VAL A 114 -3.08 8.20 -3.01
CA VAL A 114 -1.72 8.47 -3.48
C VAL A 114 -0.69 7.94 -2.48
N ILE A 115 0.38 7.33 -2.99
CA ILE A 115 1.52 6.89 -2.16
C ILE A 115 2.68 7.84 -2.43
N LYS A 116 3.12 8.56 -1.39
CA LYS A 116 4.18 9.56 -1.47
C LYS A 116 5.04 9.58 -0.21
N LYS A 117 6.28 10.00 -0.37
CA LYS A 117 7.09 10.47 0.75
C LYS A 117 6.56 11.82 1.20
N VAL A 118 6.26 11.95 2.50
CA VAL A 118 5.67 13.17 3.06
C VAL A 118 6.75 14.01 3.74
N MET A 119 6.85 15.26 3.33
CA MET A 119 7.77 16.24 3.88
C MET A 119 7.01 17.47 4.37
N PRO A 120 7.58 18.27 5.30
CA PRO A 120 6.97 19.54 5.67
C PRO A 120 6.92 20.47 4.45
N SER A 121 5.82 21.19 4.31
CA SER A 121 5.67 22.27 3.33
C SER A 121 6.04 23.62 3.97
N GLU A 122 6.48 24.56 3.15
CA GLU A 122 6.65 25.97 3.56
C GLU A 122 5.29 26.70 3.69
N LYS A 123 4.23 26.12 3.12
CA LYS A 123 2.86 26.64 3.22
C LYS A 123 2.20 26.10 4.47
N GLU A 124 1.67 26.98 5.29
CA GLU A 124 0.88 26.59 6.45
C GLU A 124 -0.37 25.81 6.06
N GLY A 125 -0.64 24.70 6.74
CA GLY A 125 -1.77 23.81 6.45
C GLY A 125 -1.56 22.85 5.27
N TYR A 126 -0.35 22.83 4.70
CA TYR A 126 0.00 21.93 3.59
C TYR A 126 1.08 20.93 3.99
N ILE A 127 1.12 19.83 3.26
CA ILE A 127 2.25 18.90 3.26
C ILE A 127 2.88 18.89 1.88
N LYS A 128 4.15 18.56 1.80
CA LYS A 128 4.85 18.36 0.53
C LYS A 128 4.89 16.86 0.21
N CYS A 129 4.28 16.49 -0.90
CA CYS A 129 4.29 15.14 -1.45
C CYS A 129 5.47 14.98 -2.41
N VAL A 130 6.37 14.05 -2.10
CA VAL A 130 7.59 13.81 -2.88
C VAL A 130 7.55 12.41 -3.46
N SER A 131 7.85 12.31 -4.76
CA SER A 131 8.05 11.05 -5.47
C SER A 131 9.51 10.62 -5.38
N PHE A 132 9.80 9.32 -5.41
CA PHE A 132 11.19 8.86 -5.51
C PHE A 132 11.73 8.98 -6.94
N ASN A 133 10.85 8.98 -7.93
CA ASN A 133 11.18 8.97 -9.36
C ASN A 133 11.09 10.39 -9.98
N GLU A 134 11.86 11.34 -9.42
CA GLU A 134 11.86 12.71 -9.91
C GLU A 134 12.42 12.80 -11.34
N GLU A 135 13.34 11.90 -11.71
CA GLU A 135 13.96 11.84 -13.02
C GLU A 135 12.97 11.63 -14.17
N GLU A 136 11.86 10.95 -13.91
CA GLU A 136 10.78 10.75 -14.90
C GLU A 136 9.71 11.86 -14.86
N GLY A 137 9.99 12.99 -14.21
CA GLY A 137 9.12 14.17 -14.21
C GLY A 137 8.05 14.18 -13.11
N PHE A 138 8.14 13.28 -12.13
CA PHE A 138 7.26 13.32 -10.96
C PHE A 138 7.72 14.39 -9.97
N ILE A 139 7.37 15.65 -10.25
CA ILE A 139 7.77 16.82 -9.46
C ILE A 139 7.07 16.80 -8.09
N PRO A 140 7.76 17.21 -7.01
CA PRO A 140 7.13 17.44 -5.71
C PRO A 140 6.02 18.48 -5.78
N TYR A 141 4.94 18.28 -5.03
CA TYR A 141 3.82 19.21 -4.96
C TYR A 141 3.29 19.35 -3.54
N ASP A 142 2.66 20.48 -3.27
CA ASP A 142 2.00 20.73 -1.99
C ASP A 142 0.54 20.24 -2.05
N LEU A 143 0.13 19.53 -1.00
CA LEU A 143 -1.23 19.03 -0.82
C LEU A 143 -1.83 19.63 0.44
N PRO A 144 -3.02 20.24 0.39
CA PRO A 144 -3.69 20.71 1.59
C PRO A 144 -3.96 19.56 2.56
N ALA A 145 -3.52 19.67 3.82
CA ALA A 145 -3.78 18.63 4.80
C ALA A 145 -5.28 18.42 5.07
N SER A 146 -6.09 19.43 4.82
CA SER A 146 -7.55 19.38 4.92
C SER A 146 -8.23 18.50 3.88
N GLU A 147 -7.60 18.28 2.73
CA GLU A 147 -8.11 17.39 1.67
C GLU A 147 -7.78 15.92 1.91
N ILE A 148 -6.91 15.64 2.88
CA ILE A 148 -6.54 14.27 3.21
C ILE A 148 -7.56 13.69 4.19
N GLN A 149 -8.38 12.80 3.71
CA GLN A 149 -9.45 12.17 4.47
C GLN A 149 -8.88 11.17 5.48
N ASP A 150 -7.86 10.41 5.08
CA ASP A 150 -7.21 9.44 5.96
C ASP A 150 -5.73 9.23 5.58
N TRP A 151 -4.94 8.78 6.56
CA TRP A 151 -3.50 8.60 6.47
C TRP A 151 -3.14 7.17 6.86
N ALA A 152 -2.25 6.54 6.12
CA ALA A 152 -1.65 5.30 6.54
C ALA A 152 -0.15 5.32 6.21
N ILE A 153 0.69 4.97 7.19
CA ILE A 153 2.13 4.86 6.97
C ILE A 153 2.45 3.53 6.30
N VAL A 154 3.28 3.57 5.28
CA VAL A 154 3.82 2.36 4.64
C VAL A 154 4.92 1.79 5.52
N VAL A 155 4.77 0.55 5.96
CA VAL A 155 5.71 -0.12 6.87
C VAL A 155 6.50 -1.24 6.20
N GLY A 156 6.09 -1.67 5.01
CA GLY A 156 6.80 -2.69 4.24
C GLY A 156 6.32 -2.78 2.81
N VAL A 157 7.13 -3.40 1.97
CA VAL A 157 6.85 -3.60 0.54
C VAL A 157 7.18 -5.03 0.18
N VAL A 158 6.25 -5.71 -0.49
CA VAL A 158 6.49 -7.01 -1.12
C VAL A 158 6.46 -6.82 -2.62
N ASN A 159 7.56 -7.17 -3.25
CA ASN A 159 7.69 -7.13 -4.71
C ASN A 159 7.87 -8.54 -5.24
N VAL A 160 7.05 -8.92 -6.21
CA VAL A 160 7.13 -10.22 -6.89
C VAL A 160 7.68 -10.00 -8.29
N MET A 161 8.84 -10.58 -8.55
CA MET A 161 9.42 -10.63 -9.89
C MET A 161 9.03 -11.94 -10.56
N ASN A 162 8.28 -11.86 -11.65
CA ASN A 162 7.96 -13.02 -12.47
C ASN A 162 9.10 -13.27 -13.45
N TRP A 163 9.55 -14.53 -13.53
CA TRP A 163 10.62 -14.98 -14.43
C TRP A 163 10.07 -15.69 -15.67
N VAL A 164 8.84 -15.43 -16.04
CA VAL A 164 8.18 -16.02 -17.21
C VAL A 164 7.81 -14.94 -18.20
#